data_0f200c747fef35c3405185508571150e
#
_entry.id   0f200c747fef35c3405185508571150e
#
_cell.length_a   1.000
_cell.length_b   1.000
_cell.length_c   1.000
_cell.angle_alpha   90.00
_cell.angle_beta   90.00
_cell.angle_gamma   90.00
#
_symmetry.space_group_name_H-M   'P 1'
#
loop_
_entity.id
_entity.type
_entity.pdbx_description
1 polymer ?
#
loop_
_entity_poly.entity_id
_entity_poly.type
_entity_poly.pdbx_seq_one_letter_code
_entity_poly.pdbx_strand_id
1 'polypeptide(L)'
;MIEEDMMAKLDLVSIPNSLHIEERFLGLEYDPENEYSLPYTWGTVGILYNTTMVDDVVDSWDILWDPKYSKELLMLDSQRDSIAVALLKLGYSINTLDQDELAEAGELL
;
A
#
# COMPACT_ATOMS: atom_id res chain seq x y z
N MET A 1 5.71 0.56 -15.82
CA MET A 1 5.80 1.91 -16.44
C MET A 1 7.24 2.29 -16.79
N ILE A 2 8.22 2.18 -15.87
CA ILE A 2 9.64 2.41 -16.19
C ILE A 2 10.13 1.34 -17.17
N GLU A 3 9.92 0.07 -16.86
CA GLU A 3 10.29 -1.08 -17.70
C GLU A 3 9.65 -1.08 -19.10
N GLU A 4 8.54 -0.38 -19.26
CA GLU A 4 7.80 -0.26 -20.53
C GLU A 4 8.10 1.05 -21.27
N ASP A 5 9.12 1.76 -20.84
CA ASP A 5 9.58 3.02 -21.47
C ASP A 5 8.50 4.11 -21.57
N MET A 6 7.56 4.11 -20.60
CA MET A 6 6.44 5.05 -20.55
C MET A 6 6.76 6.34 -19.79
N MET A 7 7.93 6.43 -19.18
CA MET A 7 8.34 7.56 -18.36
C MET A 7 9.62 8.20 -18.92
N ALA A 8 9.67 9.53 -18.90
CA ALA A 8 10.89 10.27 -19.23
C ALA A 8 11.78 10.40 -17.99
N LYS A 9 13.09 10.40 -18.19
CA LYS A 9 14.03 10.69 -17.12
C LYS A 9 13.90 12.12 -16.62
N LEU A 10 14.05 12.28 -15.31
CA LEU A 10 14.04 13.58 -14.66
C LEU A 10 15.39 14.31 -14.88
N ASP A 11 15.31 15.60 -15.11
CA ASP A 11 16.45 16.48 -14.98
C ASP A 11 16.49 17.08 -13.56
N LEU A 12 17.18 16.40 -12.65
CA LEU A 12 17.26 16.81 -11.24
C LEU A 12 17.95 18.18 -11.04
N VAL A 13 18.75 18.62 -12.01
CA VAL A 13 19.34 19.97 -11.98
C VAL A 13 18.27 21.05 -12.08
N SER A 14 17.23 20.77 -12.84
CA SER A 14 16.07 21.64 -12.99
C SER A 14 15.06 21.54 -11.82
N ILE A 15 15.29 20.64 -10.85
CA ILE A 15 14.44 20.41 -9.69
C ILE A 15 15.22 20.60 -8.39
N PRO A 16 15.68 21.83 -8.06
CA PRO A 16 16.58 22.06 -6.92
C PRO A 16 15.96 21.67 -5.56
N ASN A 17 14.64 21.70 -5.44
CA ASN A 17 13.94 21.30 -4.23
C ASN A 17 14.00 19.78 -3.94
N SER A 18 14.44 18.96 -4.89
CA SER A 18 14.67 17.53 -4.67
C SER A 18 15.70 17.28 -3.56
N LEU A 19 16.63 18.22 -3.34
CA LEU A 19 17.64 18.14 -2.28
C LEU A 19 17.05 18.22 -0.85
N HIS A 20 15.79 18.61 -0.71
CA HIS A 20 15.10 18.66 0.59
C HIS A 20 14.32 17.39 0.93
N ILE A 21 14.31 16.41 0.04
CA ILE A 21 13.69 15.13 0.28
C ILE A 21 14.57 14.33 1.26
N GLU A 22 13.96 13.81 2.31
CA GLU A 22 14.67 12.96 3.27
C GLU A 22 15.20 11.69 2.59
N GLU A 23 16.45 11.34 2.88
CA GLU A 23 17.16 10.20 2.28
C GLU A 23 16.39 8.87 2.40
N ARG A 24 15.67 8.66 3.51
CA ARG A 24 14.86 7.44 3.73
C ARG A 24 13.74 7.21 2.72
N PHE A 25 13.37 8.22 1.94
CA PHE A 25 12.35 8.13 0.89
C PHE A 25 12.93 8.02 -0.52
N LEU A 26 14.24 8.11 -0.64
CA LEU A 26 14.95 7.96 -1.90
C LEU A 26 15.44 6.52 -2.10
N GLY A 27 15.81 6.18 -3.32
CA GLY A 27 16.42 4.89 -3.65
C GLY A 27 15.50 3.69 -3.44
N LEU A 28 14.19 3.86 -3.65
CA LEU A 28 13.21 2.77 -3.53
C LEU A 28 13.37 1.76 -4.67
N GLU A 29 13.02 0.50 -4.40
CA GLU A 29 13.24 -0.65 -5.29
C GLU A 29 12.77 -0.42 -6.74
N TYR A 30 11.67 0.31 -6.92
CA TYR A 30 11.11 0.59 -8.25
C TYR A 30 11.84 1.69 -9.03
N ASP A 31 12.69 2.51 -8.38
CA ASP A 31 13.50 3.57 -8.99
C ASP A 31 14.72 3.89 -8.10
N PRO A 32 15.72 2.98 -8.02
CA PRO A 32 16.81 3.06 -7.06
C PRO A 32 17.70 4.32 -7.19
N GLU A 33 17.77 4.86 -8.38
CA GLU A 33 18.59 6.07 -8.68
C GLU A 33 17.75 7.35 -8.70
N ASN A 34 16.44 7.26 -8.47
CA ASN A 34 15.50 8.37 -8.62
C ASN A 34 15.61 9.09 -9.97
N GLU A 35 15.82 8.31 -11.03
CA GLU A 35 15.94 8.84 -12.38
C GLU A 35 14.59 9.20 -13.00
N TYR A 36 13.49 8.60 -12.54
CA TYR A 36 12.16 8.72 -13.15
C TYR A 36 11.11 9.28 -12.22
N SER A 37 11.34 9.24 -10.90
CA SER A 37 10.35 9.63 -9.91
C SER A 37 10.96 10.32 -8.71
N LEU A 38 10.19 11.19 -8.07
CA LEU A 38 10.50 11.75 -6.78
C LEU A 38 9.31 11.53 -5.83
N PRO A 39 9.56 11.18 -4.57
CA PRO A 39 8.49 11.01 -3.59
C PRO A 39 7.82 12.37 -3.29
N TYR A 40 6.49 12.38 -3.35
CA TYR A 40 5.69 13.56 -3.04
C TYR A 40 5.07 13.51 -1.65
N THR A 41 4.57 12.34 -1.27
CA THR A 41 3.92 12.13 0.03
C THR A 41 4.02 10.65 0.40
N TRP A 42 3.85 10.38 1.67
CA TRP A 42 3.72 9.01 2.18
C TRP A 42 2.58 8.96 3.18
N GLY A 43 2.10 7.78 3.45
CA GLY A 43 1.05 7.54 4.40
C GLY A 43 1.02 6.09 4.85
N THR A 44 0.22 5.82 5.85
CA THR A 44 -0.04 4.47 6.34
C THR A 44 -1.51 4.15 6.18
N VAL A 45 -1.81 2.90 5.89
CA VAL A 45 -3.16 2.34 5.93
C VAL A 45 -3.34 1.65 7.28
N GLY A 46 -4.48 1.85 7.92
CA GLY A 46 -4.77 1.26 9.21
C GLY A 46 -6.26 1.10 9.43
N ILE A 47 -6.63 0.42 10.51
CA ILE A 47 -8.02 0.20 10.90
C ILE A 47 -8.46 1.36 11.77
N LEU A 48 -9.51 2.06 11.35
CA LEU A 48 -10.24 3.02 12.17
C LEU A 48 -11.52 2.37 12.66
N TYR A 49 -11.75 2.37 13.96
CA TYR A 49 -12.94 1.77 14.54
C TYR A 49 -13.52 2.62 15.66
N ASN A 50 -14.83 2.44 15.89
CA ASN A 50 -15.54 3.12 16.97
C ASN A 50 -15.44 2.29 18.27
N THR A 51 -14.73 2.79 19.26
CA THR A 51 -14.50 2.11 20.55
C THR A 51 -15.76 1.94 21.42
N THR A 52 -16.88 2.57 21.03
CA THR A 52 -18.17 2.35 21.69
C THR A 52 -19.02 1.27 21.05
N MET A 53 -18.61 0.73 19.89
CA MET A 53 -19.30 -0.28 19.11
C MET A 53 -18.48 -1.56 18.92
N VAL A 54 -17.17 -1.46 19.08
CA VAL A 54 -16.23 -2.58 18.94
C VAL A 54 -15.56 -2.79 20.29
N ASP A 55 -15.94 -3.89 20.96
CA ASP A 55 -15.42 -4.26 22.27
C ASP A 55 -14.18 -5.17 22.17
N ASP A 56 -13.92 -5.74 20.99
CA ASP A 56 -12.80 -6.63 20.75
C ASP A 56 -11.49 -5.85 20.61
N VAL A 57 -10.38 -6.51 20.90
CA VAL A 57 -9.05 -5.95 20.71
C VAL A 57 -8.75 -5.94 19.21
N VAL A 58 -8.50 -4.74 18.67
CA VAL A 58 -8.16 -4.54 17.27
C VAL A 58 -6.63 -4.44 17.15
N ASP A 59 -5.96 -5.58 17.02
CA ASP A 59 -4.51 -5.70 16.92
C ASP A 59 -4.03 -6.38 15.63
N SER A 60 -4.96 -6.79 14.79
CA SER A 60 -4.71 -7.53 13.55
C SER A 60 -5.73 -7.15 12.49
N TRP A 61 -5.37 -7.36 11.21
CA TRP A 61 -6.28 -7.24 10.08
C TRP A 61 -7.39 -8.30 10.09
N ASP A 62 -7.26 -9.36 10.88
CA ASP A 62 -8.21 -10.46 10.98
C ASP A 62 -9.62 -10.00 11.36
N ILE A 63 -9.72 -8.93 12.11
CA ILE A 63 -11.01 -8.38 12.54
C ILE A 63 -11.91 -7.98 11.36
N LEU A 64 -11.33 -7.66 10.21
CA LEU A 64 -12.11 -7.31 9.00
C LEU A 64 -12.86 -8.51 8.42
N TRP A 65 -12.49 -9.74 8.79
CA TRP A 65 -13.16 -10.97 8.38
C TRP A 65 -13.94 -11.64 9.50
N ASP A 66 -14.07 -10.97 10.66
CA ASP A 66 -14.90 -11.49 11.76
C ASP A 66 -16.39 -11.36 11.38
N PRO A 67 -17.13 -12.48 11.35
CA PRO A 67 -18.56 -12.48 11.04
C PRO A 67 -19.39 -11.56 11.95
N LYS A 68 -18.92 -11.29 13.17
CA LYS A 68 -19.54 -10.37 14.13
C LYS A 68 -19.75 -8.98 13.54
N TYR A 69 -18.83 -8.53 12.68
CA TYR A 69 -18.85 -7.21 12.09
C TYR A 69 -19.32 -7.20 10.62
N SER A 70 -19.91 -8.30 10.16
CA SER A 70 -20.44 -8.37 8.81
C SER A 70 -21.46 -7.26 8.56
N LYS A 71 -21.30 -6.53 7.46
CA LYS A 71 -22.10 -5.36 7.05
C LYS A 71 -21.86 -4.07 7.85
N GLU A 72 -20.95 -4.08 8.80
CA GLU A 72 -20.52 -2.91 9.58
C GLU A 72 -19.14 -2.41 9.17
N LEU A 73 -18.58 -2.98 8.12
CA LEU A 73 -17.24 -2.68 7.61
C LEU A 73 -17.31 -1.77 6.39
N LEU A 74 -16.37 -0.84 6.31
CA LEU A 74 -16.10 -0.05 5.12
C LEU A 74 -14.65 -0.26 4.70
N MET A 75 -14.44 -0.75 3.49
CA MET A 75 -13.14 -0.84 2.86
C MET A 75 -12.92 0.36 1.94
N LEU A 76 -11.69 0.85 1.86
CA LEU A 76 -11.31 1.91 0.93
C LEU A 76 -11.60 1.48 -0.52
N ASP A 77 -12.12 2.38 -1.31
CA ASP A 77 -12.27 2.22 -2.76
C ASP A 77 -10.91 2.45 -3.46
N SER A 78 -9.94 1.64 -3.05
CA SER A 78 -8.59 1.61 -3.60
C SER A 78 -8.21 0.15 -3.80
N GLN A 79 -8.15 -0.26 -5.06
CA GLN A 79 -7.80 -1.64 -5.43
C GLN A 79 -6.47 -2.08 -4.81
N ARG A 80 -5.46 -1.19 -4.84
CA ARG A 80 -4.14 -1.48 -4.30
C ARG A 80 -4.17 -1.69 -2.78
N ASP A 81 -4.85 -0.80 -2.06
CA ASP A 81 -4.90 -0.87 -0.59
C ASP A 81 -5.73 -2.08 -0.13
N SER A 82 -6.85 -2.34 -0.79
CA SER A 82 -7.71 -3.49 -0.45
C SER A 82 -6.98 -4.82 -0.67
N ILE A 83 -6.32 -5.00 -1.82
CA ILE A 83 -5.52 -6.20 -2.10
C ILE A 83 -4.35 -6.31 -1.12
N ALA A 84 -3.67 -5.20 -0.79
CA ALA A 84 -2.57 -5.21 0.18
C ALA A 84 -3.03 -5.70 1.57
N VAL A 85 -4.20 -5.27 2.03
CA VAL A 85 -4.77 -5.74 3.31
C VAL A 85 -5.09 -7.23 3.27
N ALA A 86 -5.64 -7.74 2.16
CA ALA A 86 -5.90 -9.17 1.98
C ALA A 86 -4.59 -9.99 1.94
N LEU A 87 -3.57 -9.52 1.24
CA LEU A 87 -2.24 -10.15 1.23
C LEU A 87 -1.64 -10.22 2.64
N LEU A 88 -1.71 -9.14 3.42
CA LEU A 88 -1.24 -9.13 4.80
C LEU A 88 -2.00 -10.14 5.68
N LYS A 89 -3.31 -10.26 5.50
CA LYS A 89 -4.14 -11.27 6.18
C LYS A 89 -3.67 -12.69 5.86
N LEU A 90 -3.29 -12.96 4.62
CA LEU A 90 -2.78 -14.26 4.16
C LEU A 90 -1.30 -14.50 4.53
N GLY A 91 -0.60 -13.47 5.03
CA GLY A 91 0.82 -13.54 5.36
C GLY A 91 1.77 -13.36 4.17
N TYR A 92 1.26 -12.85 3.06
CA TYR A 92 2.02 -12.57 1.86
C TYR A 92 2.64 -11.17 1.87
N SER A 93 3.61 -10.95 0.98
CA SER A 93 4.18 -9.62 0.76
C SER A 93 3.18 -8.72 0.01
N ILE A 94 3.02 -7.49 0.46
CA ILE A 94 2.22 -6.49 -0.26
C ILE A 94 2.80 -6.11 -1.63
N ASN A 95 4.06 -6.47 -1.86
CA ASN A 95 4.78 -6.23 -3.13
C ASN A 95 4.93 -7.52 -3.95
N THR A 96 4.18 -8.58 -3.63
CA THR A 96 4.24 -9.81 -4.41
C THR A 96 3.86 -9.58 -5.87
N LEU A 97 4.53 -10.30 -6.77
CA LEU A 97 4.19 -10.41 -8.19
C LEU A 97 3.65 -11.80 -8.54
N ASP A 98 3.53 -12.68 -7.55
CA ASP A 98 2.99 -14.02 -7.71
C ASP A 98 1.49 -13.95 -8.01
N GLN A 99 1.10 -14.55 -9.14
CA GLN A 99 -0.28 -14.49 -9.62
C GLN A 99 -1.23 -15.34 -8.78
N ASP A 100 -0.74 -16.41 -8.17
CA ASP A 100 -1.54 -17.29 -7.32
C ASP A 100 -1.84 -16.60 -5.98
N GLU A 101 -0.84 -15.93 -5.37
CA GLU A 101 -1.03 -15.12 -4.16
C GLU A 101 -2.00 -13.95 -4.40
N LEU A 102 -1.88 -13.28 -5.56
CA LEU A 102 -2.78 -12.19 -5.94
C LEU A 102 -4.21 -12.68 -6.18
N ALA A 103 -4.36 -13.86 -6.79
CA ALA A 103 -5.67 -14.46 -7.00
C ALA A 103 -6.32 -14.85 -5.68
N GLU A 104 -5.59 -15.48 -4.76
CA GLU A 104 -6.07 -15.84 -3.42
C GLU A 104 -6.50 -14.61 -2.62
N ALA A 105 -5.71 -13.53 -2.68
CA ALA A 105 -6.06 -12.27 -2.03
C ALA A 105 -7.34 -11.65 -2.63
N GLY A 106 -7.52 -11.78 -3.94
CA GLY A 106 -8.74 -11.32 -4.62
C GLY A 106 -10.00 -12.13 -4.27
N GLU A 107 -9.86 -13.44 -4.04
CA GLU A 107 -10.97 -14.31 -3.62
C GLU A 107 -11.38 -14.07 -2.16
N LEU A 108 -10.46 -13.57 -1.34
CA LEU A 108 -10.70 -13.28 0.07
C LEU A 108 -11.53 -12.00 0.27
N LEU A 109 -11.50 -11.05 -0.67
CA LEU A 109 -12.20 -9.76 -0.63
C LEU A 109 -13.66 -9.87 -1.07
#